data_7b2528a876b453fe50175cd818cbb4c8
#
_entry.id   7b2528a876b453fe50175cd818cbb4c8
#
_cell.length_a   1.000
_cell.length_b   1.000
_cell.length_c   1.000
_cell.angle_alpha   90.00
_cell.angle_beta   90.00
_cell.angle_gamma   90.00
#
_symmetry.space_group_name_H-M   'P 1'
#
loop_
_entity.id
_entity.type
_entity.pdbx_description
1 polymer ?
#
loop_
_entity_poly.entity_id
_entity_poly.type
_entity_poly.pdbx_seq_one_letter_code
_entity_poly.pdbx_strand_id
1 'polypeptide(L)'
;MKRFLYWTSMVILWVGCLWGAYGIRETYRGTDLILAGRTAEAREVFLRASRYCHYLEDLVDYCDACGYYDAGDLSSAATKAYSIRFTGFDPEAKQSIQAKIQEIRKAEQAVRREQEAKERAHAWVKRQFEKAKNVDWNRQKSQSSASTFRPTSRPFASSDPYNARDYSGADEFYDDHYDDFFDYEDAEDYWYGNH
;
A
#
# COMPACT_ATOMS: atom_id res chain seq x y z
N MET A 1 23.88 54.41 -21.79
CA MET A 1 23.70 52.95 -21.67
C MET A 1 24.03 52.40 -20.27
N LYS A 2 25.20 52.68 -19.65
CA LYS A 2 25.58 52.12 -18.33
C LYS A 2 24.61 52.46 -17.20
N ARG A 3 24.04 53.66 -17.13
CA ARG A 3 23.06 54.06 -16.10
C ARG A 3 21.71 53.31 -16.22
N PHE A 4 21.28 53.04 -17.45
CA PHE A 4 20.05 52.29 -17.70
C PHE A 4 20.17 50.82 -17.23
N LEU A 5 21.29 50.16 -17.53
CA LEU A 5 21.57 48.78 -17.06
C LEU A 5 21.65 48.73 -15.54
N TYR A 6 22.18 49.72 -14.86
CA TYR A 6 22.21 49.78 -13.39
C TYR A 6 20.79 49.89 -12.81
N TRP A 7 19.94 50.75 -13.36
CA TRP A 7 18.56 50.90 -12.90
C TRP A 7 17.72 49.64 -13.14
N THR A 8 17.87 48.98 -14.27
CA THR A 8 17.14 47.72 -14.55
C THR A 8 17.58 46.59 -13.62
N SER A 9 18.87 46.47 -13.31
CA SER A 9 19.40 45.50 -12.37
C SER A 9 18.88 45.76 -10.95
N MET A 10 18.82 46.99 -10.50
CA MET A 10 18.26 47.36 -9.19
C MET A 10 16.77 47.04 -9.09
N VAL A 11 15.98 47.29 -10.14
CA VAL A 11 14.55 46.93 -10.16
C VAL A 11 14.34 45.41 -10.08
N ILE A 12 15.13 44.64 -10.82
CA ILE A 12 15.07 43.18 -10.78
C ILE A 12 15.40 42.66 -9.38
N LEU A 13 16.44 43.18 -8.74
CA LEU A 13 16.80 42.82 -7.36
C LEU A 13 15.67 43.17 -6.37
N TRP A 14 15.07 44.34 -6.48
CA TRP A 14 13.96 44.76 -5.63
C TRP A 14 12.74 43.88 -5.80
N VAL A 15 12.36 43.56 -7.02
CA VAL A 15 11.25 42.63 -7.30
C VAL A 15 11.54 41.21 -6.75
N GLY A 16 12.77 40.74 -6.94
CA GLY A 16 13.20 39.44 -6.37
C GLY A 16 13.12 39.40 -4.84
N CYS A 17 13.55 40.49 -4.17
CA CYS A 17 13.45 40.61 -2.70
C CYS A 17 12.00 40.63 -2.21
N LEU A 18 11.12 41.36 -2.93
CA LEU A 18 9.68 41.40 -2.56
C LEU A 18 9.01 40.03 -2.71
N TRP A 19 9.32 39.29 -3.76
CA TRP A 19 8.78 37.96 -3.97
C TRP A 19 9.33 36.94 -2.97
N GLY A 20 10.63 37.06 -2.63
CA GLY A 20 11.20 36.24 -1.55
C GLY A 20 10.53 36.48 -0.19
N ALA A 21 10.34 37.79 0.15
CA ALA A 21 9.66 38.15 1.40
C ALA A 21 8.19 37.68 1.43
N TYR A 22 7.49 37.75 0.30
CA TYR A 22 6.14 37.21 0.16
C TYR A 22 6.13 35.71 0.39
N GLY A 23 7.01 34.95 -0.26
CA GLY A 23 7.10 33.50 -0.09
C GLY A 23 7.38 33.09 1.36
N ILE A 24 8.30 33.77 2.04
CA ILE A 24 8.62 33.53 3.44
C ILE A 24 7.39 33.78 4.32
N ARG A 25 6.69 34.90 4.15
CA ARG A 25 5.48 35.22 4.90
C ARG A 25 4.39 34.17 4.74
N GLU A 26 4.11 33.76 3.50
CA GLU A 26 3.07 32.74 3.24
C GLU A 26 3.51 31.36 3.75
N THR A 27 4.82 31.07 3.79
CA THR A 27 5.32 29.86 4.45
C THR A 27 4.96 29.85 5.94
N TYR A 28 5.27 30.90 6.68
CA TYR A 28 4.91 30.98 8.10
C TYR A 28 3.40 30.88 8.33
N ARG A 29 2.61 31.62 7.55
CA ARG A 29 1.16 31.56 7.64
C ARG A 29 0.60 30.15 7.39
N GLY A 30 1.11 29.48 6.37
CA GLY A 30 0.68 28.12 6.04
C GLY A 30 1.13 27.10 7.07
N THR A 31 2.35 27.23 7.61
CA THR A 31 2.84 26.35 8.69
C THR A 31 2.07 26.53 9.99
N ASP A 32 1.67 27.76 10.34
CA ASP A 32 0.78 28.02 11.48
C ASP A 32 -0.58 27.30 11.32
N LEU A 33 -1.12 27.30 10.09
CA LEU A 33 -2.34 26.55 9.79
C LEU A 33 -2.15 25.04 9.91
N ILE A 34 -0.99 24.50 9.51
CA ILE A 34 -0.65 23.09 9.70
C ILE A 34 -0.60 22.75 11.19
N LEU A 35 0.07 23.55 12.01
CA LEU A 35 0.15 23.34 13.45
C LEU A 35 -1.23 23.44 14.13
N ALA A 36 -2.14 24.24 13.56
CA ALA A 36 -3.53 24.31 13.98
C ALA A 36 -4.41 23.15 13.45
N GLY A 37 -3.86 22.19 12.73
CA GLY A 37 -4.61 21.07 12.13
C GLY A 37 -5.47 21.44 10.90
N ARG A 38 -5.29 22.65 10.34
CA ARG A 38 -6.08 23.19 9.22
C ARG A 38 -5.37 22.98 7.89
N THR A 39 -5.05 21.73 7.56
CA THR A 39 -4.24 21.36 6.38
C THR A 39 -4.87 21.78 5.05
N ALA A 40 -6.19 21.72 4.94
CA ALA A 40 -6.88 22.15 3.72
C ALA A 40 -6.70 23.66 3.44
N GLU A 41 -6.76 24.49 4.47
CA GLU A 41 -6.55 25.93 4.32
C GLU A 41 -5.06 26.25 4.08
N ALA A 42 -4.17 25.55 4.75
CA ALA A 42 -2.73 25.65 4.49
C ALA A 42 -2.41 25.35 3.03
N ARG A 43 -3.03 24.31 2.47
CA ARG A 43 -2.91 23.95 1.05
C ARG A 43 -3.25 25.12 0.12
N GLU A 44 -4.36 25.81 0.38
CA GLU A 44 -4.77 26.95 -0.44
C GLU A 44 -3.79 28.12 -0.36
N VAL A 45 -3.19 28.35 0.80
CA VAL A 45 -2.15 29.37 0.99
C VAL A 45 -0.91 28.99 0.18
N PHE A 46 -0.41 27.78 0.31
CA PHE A 46 0.78 27.32 -0.41
C PHE A 46 0.55 27.23 -1.91
N LEU A 47 -0.62 26.79 -2.38
CA LEU A 47 -0.94 26.70 -3.80
C LEU A 47 -0.94 28.05 -4.49
N ARG A 48 -1.39 29.11 -3.80
CA ARG A 48 -1.33 30.49 -4.34
C ARG A 48 0.11 31.00 -4.40
N ALA A 49 0.90 30.73 -3.38
CA ALA A 49 2.25 31.23 -3.26
C ALA A 49 3.26 30.40 -4.08
N SER A 50 3.01 29.13 -4.36
CA SER A 50 3.88 28.25 -5.16
C SER A 50 4.06 28.73 -6.60
N ARG A 51 3.10 29.49 -7.13
CA ARG A 51 3.23 30.16 -8.45
C ARG A 51 4.45 31.08 -8.55
N TYR A 52 4.95 31.53 -7.41
CA TYR A 52 6.09 32.46 -7.34
C TYR A 52 7.30 31.85 -6.63
N CYS A 53 7.07 30.81 -5.80
CA CYS A 53 8.08 30.19 -4.96
C CYS A 53 7.98 28.67 -5.05
N HIS A 54 8.72 28.05 -5.97
CA HIS A 54 8.66 26.60 -6.25
C HIS A 54 8.89 25.70 -5.04
N TYR A 55 9.68 26.12 -4.06
CA TYR A 55 9.89 25.31 -2.84
C TYR A 55 8.61 25.10 -2.03
N LEU A 56 7.56 25.90 -2.26
CA LEU A 56 6.25 25.72 -1.60
C LEU A 56 5.42 24.59 -2.22
N GLU A 57 5.80 24.08 -3.39
CA GLU A 57 5.18 22.90 -3.98
C GLU A 57 5.31 21.68 -3.06
N ASP A 58 6.45 21.53 -2.38
CA ASP A 58 6.66 20.47 -1.38
C ASP A 58 5.66 20.55 -0.21
N LEU A 59 5.27 21.77 0.20
CA LEU A 59 4.26 21.96 1.25
C LEU A 59 2.83 21.75 0.74
N VAL A 60 2.56 21.99 -0.54
CA VAL A 60 1.31 21.57 -1.19
C VAL A 60 1.24 20.05 -1.22
N ASP A 61 2.31 19.38 -1.65
CA ASP A 61 2.41 17.92 -1.66
C ASP A 61 2.25 17.32 -0.25
N TYR A 62 2.76 18.00 0.78
CA TYR A 62 2.51 17.61 2.17
C TYR A 62 1.02 17.66 2.54
N CYS A 63 0.34 18.74 2.20
CA CYS A 63 -1.09 18.88 2.48
C CYS A 63 -1.91 17.83 1.70
N ASP A 64 -1.55 17.56 0.45
CA ASP A 64 -2.17 16.51 -0.36
C ASP A 64 -1.92 15.12 0.25
N ALA A 65 -0.70 14.84 0.71
CA ALA A 65 -0.37 13.58 1.40
C ALA A 65 -1.22 13.37 2.65
N CYS A 66 -1.42 14.42 3.47
CA CYS A 66 -2.31 14.36 4.62
C CYS A 66 -3.76 14.07 4.20
N GLY A 67 -4.26 14.74 3.16
CA GLY A 67 -5.60 14.49 2.64
C GLY A 67 -5.82 13.06 2.15
N TYR A 68 -4.86 12.49 1.42
CA TYR A 68 -4.90 11.08 1.00
C TYR A 68 -4.83 10.13 2.19
N TYR A 69 -3.99 10.44 3.18
CA TYR A 69 -3.86 9.64 4.38
C TYR A 69 -5.16 9.60 5.18
N ASP A 70 -5.82 10.74 5.37
CA ASP A 70 -7.10 10.85 6.06
C ASP A 70 -8.24 10.17 5.29
N ALA A 71 -8.14 10.08 3.95
CA ALA A 71 -9.06 9.34 3.09
C ALA A 71 -8.77 7.83 3.04
N GLY A 72 -7.68 7.35 3.69
CA GLY A 72 -7.28 5.94 3.69
C GLY A 72 -6.49 5.50 2.44
N ASP A 73 -6.21 6.40 1.48
CA ASP A 73 -5.37 6.10 0.32
C ASP A 73 -3.87 6.23 0.69
N LEU A 74 -3.37 5.19 1.35
CA LEU A 74 -1.99 5.16 1.83
C LEU A 74 -0.95 5.15 0.70
N SER A 75 -1.29 4.61 -0.46
CA SER A 75 -0.39 4.57 -1.63
C SER A 75 -0.14 5.95 -2.19
N SER A 76 -1.21 6.72 -2.44
CA SER A 76 -1.12 8.10 -2.92
C SER A 76 -0.47 9.02 -1.88
N ALA A 77 -0.84 8.84 -0.59
CA ALA A 77 -0.25 9.59 0.51
C ALA A 77 1.27 9.38 0.60
N ALA A 78 1.74 8.13 0.52
CA ALA A 78 3.16 7.81 0.57
C ALA A 78 3.90 8.34 -0.66
N THR A 79 3.33 8.21 -1.86
CA THR A 79 3.91 8.73 -3.10
C THR A 79 4.20 10.23 -2.97
N LYS A 80 3.24 11.01 -2.48
CA LYS A 80 3.42 12.44 -2.19
C LYS A 80 4.44 12.67 -1.08
N ALA A 81 4.37 11.91 0.02
CA ALA A 81 5.30 12.05 1.15
C ALA A 81 6.76 11.76 0.77
N TYR A 82 7.04 10.92 -0.24
CA TYR A 82 8.40 10.62 -0.70
C TYR A 82 9.01 11.76 -1.54
N SER A 83 8.22 12.59 -2.21
CA SER A 83 8.70 13.72 -3.02
C SER A 83 9.12 14.92 -2.19
N ILE A 84 8.62 15.07 -0.95
CA ILE A 84 8.81 16.24 -0.11
C ILE A 84 10.27 16.37 0.34
N ARG A 85 10.89 17.49 0.02
CA ARG A 85 12.26 17.85 0.43
C ARG A 85 12.28 19.05 1.38
N PHE A 86 11.41 20.01 1.15
CA PHE A 86 11.28 21.23 1.95
C PHE A 86 10.11 21.12 2.93
N THR A 87 10.36 21.36 4.21
CA THR A 87 9.38 21.20 5.32
C THR A 87 9.13 22.49 6.11
N GLY A 88 9.49 23.65 5.52
CA GLY A 88 9.30 24.95 6.16
C GLY A 88 10.57 25.52 6.81
N PHE A 89 10.48 26.76 7.27
CA PHE A 89 11.57 27.48 7.95
C PHE A 89 11.46 27.38 9.48
N ASP A 90 10.24 27.29 9.99
CA ASP A 90 10.01 27.18 11.43
C ASP A 90 10.39 25.79 11.96
N PRO A 91 11.24 25.71 13.03
CA PRO A 91 11.72 24.42 13.55
C PRO A 91 10.59 23.53 14.11
N GLU A 92 9.58 24.10 14.75
CA GLU A 92 8.46 23.34 15.32
C GLU A 92 7.58 22.76 14.21
N ALA A 93 7.20 23.58 13.25
CA ALA A 93 6.46 23.13 12.08
C ALA A 93 7.23 22.08 11.29
N LYS A 94 8.54 22.27 11.09
CA LYS A 94 9.41 21.31 10.43
C LYS A 94 9.40 19.95 11.12
N GLN A 95 9.51 19.93 12.45
CA GLN A 95 9.48 18.68 13.22
C GLN A 95 8.12 17.99 13.11
N SER A 96 7.02 18.75 13.23
CA SER A 96 5.66 18.23 13.08
C SER A 96 5.43 17.63 11.70
N ILE A 97 5.79 18.34 10.63
CA ILE A 97 5.68 17.90 9.25
C ILE A 97 6.51 16.62 9.02
N GLN A 98 7.76 16.60 9.49
CA GLN A 98 8.62 15.42 9.35
C GLN A 98 8.07 14.20 10.12
N ALA A 99 7.53 14.41 11.31
CA ALA A 99 6.89 13.33 12.07
C ALA A 99 5.70 12.74 11.33
N LYS A 100 4.83 13.58 10.76
CA LYS A 100 3.67 13.12 9.98
C LYS A 100 4.08 12.42 8.69
N ILE A 101 5.09 12.90 7.98
CA ILE A 101 5.65 12.23 6.80
C ILE A 101 6.16 10.83 7.17
N GLN A 102 6.84 10.68 8.30
CA GLN A 102 7.33 9.38 8.76
C GLN A 102 6.19 8.43 9.17
N GLU A 103 5.15 8.97 9.78
CA GLU A 103 3.92 8.22 10.10
C GLU A 103 3.28 7.64 8.83
N ILE A 104 3.06 8.48 7.81
CA ILE A 104 2.48 8.06 6.52
C ILE A 104 3.33 6.96 5.86
N ARG A 105 4.65 7.14 5.82
CA ARG A 105 5.58 6.15 5.23
C ARG A 105 5.56 4.82 5.99
N LYS A 106 5.48 4.87 7.32
CA LYS A 106 5.40 3.65 8.14
C LYS A 106 4.07 2.92 7.93
N ALA A 107 2.96 3.65 7.82
CA ALA A 107 1.65 3.07 7.56
C ALA A 107 1.61 2.34 6.21
N GLU A 108 2.11 2.97 5.13
CA GLU A 108 2.20 2.32 3.82
C GLU A 108 3.11 1.08 3.86
N GLN A 109 4.28 1.18 4.50
CA GLN A 109 5.19 0.04 4.64
C GLN A 109 4.57 -1.11 5.42
N ALA A 110 3.74 -0.83 6.43
CA ALA A 110 3.05 -1.87 7.20
C ALA A 110 2.07 -2.64 6.32
N VAL A 111 1.23 -1.93 5.56
CA VAL A 111 0.28 -2.55 4.62
C VAL A 111 1.00 -3.38 3.55
N ARG A 112 2.08 -2.83 2.97
CA ARG A 112 2.86 -3.56 1.98
C ARG A 112 3.50 -4.84 2.54
N ARG A 113 4.02 -4.80 3.78
CA ARG A 113 4.56 -6.00 4.45
C ARG A 113 3.49 -7.05 4.69
N GLU A 114 2.29 -6.62 5.06
CA GLU A 114 1.15 -7.53 5.23
C GLU A 114 0.76 -8.20 3.91
N GLN A 115 0.65 -7.43 2.82
CA GLN A 115 0.39 -7.98 1.48
C GLN A 115 1.48 -8.96 1.04
N GLU A 116 2.76 -8.59 1.18
CA GLU A 116 3.88 -9.48 0.88
C GLU A 116 3.89 -10.75 1.75
N ALA A 117 3.41 -10.66 3.00
CA ALA A 117 3.27 -11.84 3.87
C ALA A 117 2.15 -12.76 3.39
N LYS A 118 1.00 -12.20 3.01
CA LYS A 118 -0.12 -12.94 2.42
C LYS A 118 0.30 -13.63 1.11
N GLU A 119 0.94 -12.92 0.20
CA GLU A 119 1.45 -13.49 -1.06
C GLU A 119 2.45 -14.63 -0.82
N ARG A 120 3.35 -14.48 0.17
CA ARG A 120 4.30 -15.55 0.55
C ARG A 120 3.58 -16.76 1.13
N ALA A 121 2.56 -16.56 1.94
CA ALA A 121 1.74 -17.64 2.48
C ALA A 121 1.01 -18.41 1.35
N HIS A 122 0.34 -17.69 0.45
CA HIS A 122 -0.30 -18.29 -0.72
C HIS A 122 0.69 -19.08 -1.60
N ALA A 123 1.85 -18.49 -1.90
CA ALA A 123 2.87 -19.16 -2.69
C ALA A 123 3.45 -20.41 -1.98
N TRP A 124 3.49 -20.42 -0.65
CA TRP A 124 3.91 -21.58 0.13
C TRP A 124 2.86 -22.69 0.06
N VAL A 125 1.58 -22.37 0.29
CA VAL A 125 0.46 -23.31 0.17
C VAL A 125 0.43 -23.95 -1.21
N LYS A 126 0.45 -23.12 -2.27
CA LYS A 126 0.50 -23.61 -3.65
C LYS A 126 1.66 -24.58 -3.90
N ARG A 127 2.85 -24.28 -3.38
CA ARG A 127 4.00 -25.18 -3.49
C ARG A 127 3.81 -26.52 -2.75
N GLN A 128 3.15 -26.52 -1.59
CA GLN A 128 2.84 -27.77 -0.85
C GLN A 128 1.83 -28.60 -1.62
N PHE A 129 0.81 -27.97 -2.19
CA PHE A 129 -0.20 -28.64 -3.01
C PHE A 129 0.43 -29.31 -4.25
N GLU A 130 1.29 -28.61 -4.97
CA GLU A 130 2.01 -29.16 -6.12
C GLU A 130 2.93 -30.34 -5.73
N LYS A 131 3.57 -30.27 -4.57
CA LYS A 131 4.38 -31.39 -4.05
C LYS A 131 3.53 -32.60 -3.72
N ALA A 132 2.40 -32.42 -3.05
CA ALA A 132 1.47 -33.50 -2.71
C ALA A 132 0.96 -34.18 -3.99
N LYS A 133 0.51 -33.42 -4.98
CA LYS A 133 0.05 -33.92 -6.27
C LYS A 133 1.13 -34.73 -7.02
N ASN A 134 2.38 -34.31 -6.98
CA ASN A 134 3.48 -35.03 -7.60
C ASN A 134 3.85 -36.33 -6.87
N VAL A 135 3.65 -36.38 -5.55
CA VAL A 135 3.88 -37.61 -4.77
C VAL A 135 2.83 -38.68 -5.11
N ASP A 136 1.55 -38.29 -5.21
CA ASP A 136 0.48 -39.22 -5.59
C ASP A 136 0.62 -39.72 -7.02
N TRP A 137 0.99 -38.84 -7.96
CA TRP A 137 1.24 -39.24 -9.33
C TRP A 137 2.38 -40.27 -9.47
N ASN A 138 3.48 -40.07 -8.75
CA ASN A 138 4.61 -41.02 -8.75
C ASN A 138 4.25 -42.35 -8.05
N ARG A 139 3.41 -42.33 -7.03
CA ARG A 139 2.91 -43.54 -6.34
C ARG A 139 2.00 -44.33 -7.25
N GLN A 140 1.12 -43.69 -7.98
CA GLN A 140 0.22 -44.30 -8.96
C GLN A 140 0.97 -44.92 -10.13
N LYS A 141 2.03 -44.24 -10.60
CA LYS A 141 2.90 -44.74 -11.70
C LYS A 141 3.75 -45.95 -11.27
N SER A 142 4.22 -46.01 -10.04
CA SER A 142 4.95 -47.17 -9.51
C SER A 142 4.03 -48.37 -9.22
N GLN A 143 2.76 -48.12 -8.92
CA GLN A 143 1.77 -49.20 -8.74
C GLN A 143 1.27 -49.78 -10.07
N SER A 144 1.20 -48.99 -11.16
CA SER A 144 0.78 -49.45 -12.47
C SER A 144 1.84 -50.31 -13.17
N SER A 145 3.11 -50.25 -12.74
CA SER A 145 4.21 -51.06 -13.29
C SER A 145 4.40 -52.41 -12.59
N ALA A 146 3.66 -52.66 -11.48
CA ALA A 146 3.87 -53.86 -10.62
C ALA A 146 2.67 -54.80 -10.50
N SER A 147 1.63 -54.66 -11.35
CA SER A 147 0.42 -55.50 -11.18
C SER A 147 -0.14 -56.08 -12.45
N THR A 148 0.44 -57.19 -12.92
CA THR A 148 -0.38 -58.34 -13.32
C THR A 148 -0.89 -58.99 -12.06
N PHE A 149 -2.15 -58.75 -11.59
CA PHE A 149 -2.99 -59.76 -11.01
C PHE A 149 -4.26 -59.24 -10.29
N ARG A 150 -5.40 -59.69 -10.77
CA ARG A 150 -6.67 -60.07 -10.13
C ARG A 150 -7.59 -58.99 -9.49
N PRO A 151 -8.83 -58.86 -9.95
CA PRO A 151 -9.81 -57.96 -9.37
C PRO A 151 -10.41 -58.57 -8.08
N THR A 152 -10.09 -58.05 -6.94
CA THR A 152 -10.92 -58.17 -5.75
C THR A 152 -11.52 -56.78 -5.49
N SER A 153 -12.84 -56.72 -5.69
CA SER A 153 -13.68 -55.59 -5.36
C SER A 153 -13.56 -55.24 -3.87
N ARG A 154 -12.80 -54.21 -3.53
CA ARG A 154 -12.97 -53.43 -2.31
C ARG A 154 -13.33 -52.02 -2.68
N PRO A 155 -14.38 -51.42 -2.09
CA PRO A 155 -14.69 -50.01 -2.34
C PRO A 155 -13.52 -49.18 -1.86
N PHE A 156 -13.01 -48.35 -2.75
CA PHE A 156 -12.01 -47.32 -2.45
C PHE A 156 -12.62 -46.38 -1.43
N ALA A 157 -12.19 -46.44 -0.17
CA ALA A 157 -12.42 -45.36 0.75
C ALA A 157 -11.66 -44.17 0.23
N SER A 158 -12.34 -43.20 -0.32
CA SER A 158 -11.75 -41.90 -0.66
C SER A 158 -11.16 -41.36 0.64
N SER A 159 -9.88 -41.04 0.62
CA SER A 159 -9.22 -40.39 1.75
C SER A 159 -9.62 -38.89 1.70
N ASP A 160 -10.85 -38.62 2.06
CA ASP A 160 -11.39 -37.32 2.28
C ASP A 160 -11.40 -37.06 3.79
N PRO A 161 -10.39 -36.36 4.34
CA PRO A 161 -10.27 -36.15 5.77
C PRO A 161 -11.35 -35.19 6.34
N TYR A 162 -12.01 -34.42 5.50
CA TYR A 162 -13.03 -33.45 5.88
C TYR A 162 -14.46 -33.93 5.56
N ASN A 163 -14.64 -35.09 4.95
CA ASN A 163 -15.94 -35.64 4.54
C ASN A 163 -16.77 -34.67 3.69
N ALA A 164 -16.14 -34.04 2.71
CA ALA A 164 -16.77 -33.03 1.84
C ALA A 164 -18.09 -33.51 1.19
N ARG A 165 -18.23 -34.83 1.02
CA ARG A 165 -19.44 -35.48 0.46
C ARG A 165 -20.65 -35.46 1.39
N ASP A 166 -20.46 -35.20 2.68
CA ASP A 166 -21.55 -35.15 3.65
C ASP A 166 -22.28 -33.79 3.63
N TYR A 167 -21.70 -32.80 2.92
CA TYR A 167 -22.23 -31.43 2.82
C TYR A 167 -23.00 -31.23 1.53
N SER A 168 -24.11 -30.50 1.61
CA SER A 168 -24.99 -30.23 0.46
C SER A 168 -24.44 -29.13 -0.47
N GLY A 169 -23.49 -28.35 -0.03
CA GLY A 169 -22.85 -27.25 -0.77
C GLY A 169 -21.54 -26.81 -0.16
N ALA A 170 -20.75 -26.10 -0.97
CA ALA A 170 -19.46 -25.55 -0.54
C ALA A 170 -19.60 -24.52 0.59
N ASP A 171 -20.71 -23.78 0.65
CA ASP A 171 -20.99 -22.80 1.70
C ASP A 171 -21.10 -23.47 3.07
N GLU A 172 -21.89 -24.57 3.17
CA GLU A 172 -22.06 -25.33 4.40
C GLU A 172 -20.77 -26.02 4.83
N PHE A 173 -20.02 -26.52 3.86
CA PHE A 173 -18.71 -27.11 4.08
C PHE A 173 -17.69 -26.08 4.63
N TYR A 174 -17.66 -24.88 4.07
CA TYR A 174 -16.78 -23.81 4.53
C TYR A 174 -17.14 -23.33 5.93
N ASP A 175 -18.43 -23.16 6.23
CA ASP A 175 -18.88 -22.70 7.55
C ASP A 175 -18.43 -23.64 8.69
N ASP A 176 -18.39 -24.96 8.44
CA ASP A 176 -17.96 -25.95 9.43
C ASP A 176 -16.42 -26.10 9.51
N HIS A 177 -15.69 -25.73 8.46
CA HIS A 177 -14.24 -25.93 8.33
C HIS A 177 -13.47 -24.63 8.08
N TYR A 178 -14.04 -23.47 8.40
CA TYR A 178 -13.44 -22.17 8.09
C TYR A 178 -12.02 -21.98 8.68
N ASP A 179 -11.69 -22.67 9.79
CA ASP A 179 -10.37 -22.63 10.42
C ASP A 179 -9.33 -23.50 9.70
N ASP A 180 -9.77 -24.45 8.88
CA ASP A 180 -8.90 -25.39 8.17
C ASP A 180 -8.52 -24.92 6.77
N PHE A 181 -9.25 -23.94 6.21
CA PHE A 181 -9.03 -23.36 4.89
C PHE A 181 -8.64 -21.89 5.00
N PHE A 182 -7.87 -21.44 4.03
CA PHE A 182 -7.37 -20.06 4.04
C PHE A 182 -8.47 -19.05 3.72
N ASP A 183 -9.35 -19.39 2.77
CA ASP A 183 -10.53 -18.61 2.40
C ASP A 183 -11.61 -19.52 1.82
N TYR A 184 -12.76 -18.92 1.45
CA TYR A 184 -13.89 -19.64 0.89
C TYR A 184 -13.55 -20.34 -0.44
N GLU A 185 -12.74 -19.72 -1.29
CA GLU A 185 -12.36 -20.24 -2.61
C GLU A 185 -11.54 -21.54 -2.46
N ASP A 186 -10.63 -21.60 -1.49
CA ASP A 186 -9.86 -22.81 -1.17
C ASP A 186 -10.76 -23.96 -0.68
N ALA A 187 -11.77 -23.67 0.14
CA ALA A 187 -12.74 -24.66 0.61
C ALA A 187 -13.69 -25.11 -0.50
N GLU A 188 -14.12 -24.21 -1.37
CA GLU A 188 -14.95 -24.48 -2.53
C GLU A 188 -14.22 -25.41 -3.52
N ASP A 189 -12.97 -25.12 -3.84
CA ASP A 189 -12.13 -25.96 -4.71
C ASP A 189 -11.92 -27.36 -4.10
N TYR A 190 -11.73 -27.45 -2.77
CA TYR A 190 -11.62 -28.73 -2.09
C TYR A 190 -12.93 -29.52 -2.16
N TRP A 191 -14.07 -28.87 -1.89
CA TRP A 191 -15.39 -29.48 -1.93
C TRP A 191 -15.71 -30.04 -3.33
N TYR A 192 -15.52 -29.25 -4.39
CA TYR A 192 -15.72 -29.72 -5.77
C TYR A 192 -14.76 -30.84 -6.17
N GLY A 193 -13.55 -30.87 -5.63
CA GLY A 193 -12.57 -31.92 -5.92
C GLY A 193 -12.89 -33.26 -5.25
N ASN A 194 -13.70 -33.30 -4.19
CA ASN A 194 -13.99 -34.49 -3.38
C ASN A 194 -15.47 -34.89 -3.37
N HIS A 195 -16.37 -34.03 -3.80
CA HIS A 195 -17.80 -34.30 -3.92
C HIS A 195 -18.12 -34.97 -5.26
#